data_801318ce7ea18170a8e802df5996cc1d
#
_entry.id   801318ce7ea18170a8e802df5996cc1d
#
_cell.length_a   1.000
_cell.length_b   1.000
_cell.length_c   1.000
_cell.angle_alpha   90.00
_cell.angle_beta   90.00
_cell.angle_gamma   90.00
#
_symmetry.space_group_name_H-M   'P 1'
#
loop_
_entity.id
_entity.type
_entity.pdbx_description
1 polymer ?
#
loop_
_entity_poly.entity_id
_entity_poly.type
_entity_poly.pdbx_seq_one_letter_code
_entity_poly.pdbx_strand_id
1 'polypeptide(L)'
;MLLHYTDTKYEDKIYQITNAPEWFAAKEQNVWELDFPNLPYFVDGDIKLSQSNAILRHIGRKHGLFGLDDKHAAEIDMLLDTIRDVKIGLIIPNVLMKNLVSIL
;
A
#
# COMPACT_ATOMS: atom_id res chain seq x y z
N MET A 1 -7.11 8.37 1.55
CA MET A 1 -8.54 8.09 1.36
C MET A 1 -9.15 7.25 2.51
N LEU A 2 -8.58 6.11 2.85
CA LEU A 2 -9.08 5.27 3.95
C LEU A 2 -9.00 5.95 5.32
N LEU A 3 -7.90 6.64 5.64
CA LEU A 3 -7.77 7.40 6.88
C LEU A 3 -8.78 8.54 6.97
N HIS A 4 -9.10 9.15 5.85
CA HIS A 4 -10.16 10.17 5.77
C HIS A 4 -11.55 9.56 6.02
N TYR A 5 -11.83 8.41 5.42
CA TYR A 5 -13.08 7.68 5.62
C TYR A 5 -13.30 7.29 7.09
N THR A 6 -12.24 6.87 7.79
CA THR A 6 -12.28 6.49 9.21
C THR A 6 -12.16 7.66 10.17
N ASP A 7 -12.15 8.90 9.65
CA ASP A 7 -11.99 10.13 10.44
C ASP A 7 -10.75 10.11 11.36
N THR A 8 -9.69 9.51 10.86
CA THR A 8 -8.42 9.39 11.60
C THR A 8 -7.56 10.60 11.36
N LYS A 9 -7.04 11.21 12.42
CA LYS A 9 -6.05 12.28 12.33
C LYS A 9 -4.70 11.69 11.94
N TYR A 10 -4.05 12.27 10.93
CA TYR A 10 -2.73 11.85 10.47
C TYR A 10 -1.93 13.02 9.91
N GLU A 11 -0.62 12.87 9.90
CA GLU A 11 0.30 13.77 9.22
C GLU A 11 0.67 13.16 7.86
N ASP A 12 0.49 13.94 6.80
CA ASP A 12 0.81 13.52 5.43
C ASP A 12 2.16 14.09 4.99
N LYS A 13 3.18 13.25 4.98
CA LYS A 13 4.51 13.60 4.49
C LYS A 13 4.62 13.25 3.01
N ILE A 14 4.68 14.28 2.18
CA ILE A 14 4.73 14.14 0.72
C ILE A 14 6.16 14.38 0.23
N TYR A 15 6.67 13.45 -0.60
CA TYR A 15 7.92 13.59 -1.33
C TYR A 15 7.61 13.91 -2.80
N GLN A 16 8.13 15.03 -3.26
CA GLN A 16 7.93 15.48 -4.65
C GLN A 16 8.86 14.72 -5.60
N ILE A 17 8.35 14.39 -6.80
CA ILE A 17 9.17 13.77 -7.86
C ILE A 17 10.33 14.69 -8.23
N THR A 18 10.11 16.01 -8.22
CA THR A 18 11.13 17.03 -8.49
C THR A 18 12.21 17.11 -7.41
N ASN A 19 11.98 16.49 -6.24
CA ASN A 19 12.92 16.42 -5.13
C ASN A 19 13.24 14.97 -4.74
N ALA A 20 13.44 14.12 -5.74
CA ALA A 20 13.79 12.71 -5.54
C ALA A 20 15.00 12.49 -4.62
N PRO A 21 16.09 13.32 -4.65
CA PRO A 21 17.21 13.19 -3.73
C PRO A 21 16.82 13.23 -2.25
N GLU A 22 15.83 14.04 -1.87
CA GLU A 22 15.34 14.08 -0.48
C GLU A 22 14.78 12.72 -0.05
N TRP A 23 13.98 12.08 -0.90
CA TRP A 23 13.44 10.77 -0.62
C TRP A 23 14.54 9.69 -0.53
N PHE A 24 15.48 9.68 -1.47
CA PHE A 24 16.56 8.69 -1.47
C PHE A 24 17.46 8.82 -0.24
N ALA A 25 17.78 10.04 0.18
CA ALA A 25 18.53 10.27 1.41
C ALA A 25 17.76 9.77 2.65
N ALA A 26 16.47 10.08 2.75
CA ALA A 26 15.62 9.62 3.84
C ALA A 26 15.49 8.10 3.85
N LYS A 27 15.37 7.47 2.68
CA LYS A 27 15.33 6.02 2.53
C LYS A 27 16.63 5.35 2.99
N GLU A 28 17.77 5.90 2.60
CA GLU A 28 19.09 5.38 2.98
C GLU A 28 19.31 5.46 4.48
N GLN A 29 18.97 6.59 5.09
CA GLN A 29 19.06 6.79 6.54
C GLN A 29 18.04 5.96 7.32
N ASN A 30 16.94 5.59 6.67
CA ASN A 30 15.82 4.84 7.27
C ASN A 30 15.41 5.39 8.64
N VAL A 31 15.17 6.68 8.71
CA VAL A 31 14.84 7.40 9.96
C VAL A 31 13.57 6.88 10.65
N TRP A 32 12.74 6.14 9.93
CA TRP A 32 11.50 5.52 10.44
C TRP A 32 11.72 4.09 10.93
N GLU A 33 12.91 3.53 10.75
CA GLU A 33 13.22 2.13 11.10
C GLU A 33 12.27 1.12 10.44
N LEU A 34 11.99 1.32 9.16
CA LEU A 34 11.19 0.40 8.36
C LEU A 34 12.01 -0.83 7.97
N ASP A 35 11.42 -2.03 8.04
CA ASP A 35 12.09 -3.25 7.59
C ASP A 35 12.39 -3.22 6.08
N PHE A 36 11.47 -2.66 5.31
CA PHE A 36 11.60 -2.51 3.86
C PHE A 36 11.28 -1.07 3.44
N PRO A 37 12.23 -0.14 3.57
CA PRO A 37 11.98 1.28 3.29
C PRO A 37 11.51 1.52 1.87
N ASN A 38 10.30 2.05 1.73
CA ASN A 38 9.70 2.40 0.44
C ASN A 38 8.52 3.36 0.63
N LEU A 39 8.00 3.90 -0.47
CA LEU A 39 6.76 4.69 -0.51
C LEU A 39 5.61 3.84 -1.07
N PRO A 40 4.40 3.97 -0.52
CA PRO A 40 4.09 4.69 0.71
C PRO A 40 4.63 3.99 1.95
N TYR A 41 4.80 4.75 3.03
CA TYR A 41 5.05 4.20 4.36
C TYR A 41 3.99 4.70 5.35
N PHE A 42 3.84 3.98 6.46
CA PHE A 42 2.89 4.29 7.52
C PHE A 42 3.53 4.01 8.88
N VAL A 43 3.42 4.97 9.79
CA VAL A 43 3.92 4.86 11.16
C VAL A 43 2.79 5.20 12.14
N ASP A 44 2.50 4.28 13.03
CA ASP A 44 1.51 4.46 14.09
C ASP A 44 2.01 3.75 15.36
N GLY A 45 2.68 4.50 16.24
CA GLY A 45 3.36 3.94 17.40
C GLY A 45 4.42 2.91 16.99
N ASP A 46 4.27 1.67 17.44
CA ASP A 46 5.20 0.58 17.14
C ASP A 46 4.94 -0.06 15.76
N ILE A 47 3.85 0.31 15.10
CA ILE A 47 3.52 -0.18 13.76
C ILE A 47 4.23 0.68 12.72
N LYS A 48 5.13 0.06 11.98
CA LYS A 48 5.95 0.71 10.95
C LYS A 48 5.88 -0.14 9.68
N LEU A 49 5.14 0.32 8.70
CA LEU A 49 4.82 -0.44 7.49
C LEU A 49 5.21 0.30 6.23
N SER A 50 5.72 -0.43 5.27
CA SER A 50 5.67 -0.09 3.86
C SER A 50 4.75 -1.07 3.13
N GLN A 51 4.59 -0.93 1.82
CA GLN A 51 3.63 -1.66 0.98
C GLN A 51 2.18 -1.19 1.19
N SER A 52 1.62 -0.60 0.14
CA SER A 52 0.29 0.04 0.20
C SER A 52 -0.82 -0.91 0.64
N ASN A 53 -0.84 -2.15 0.16
CA ASN A 53 -1.87 -3.11 0.55
C ASN A 53 -1.71 -3.59 1.99
N ALA A 54 -0.48 -3.73 2.49
CA ALA A 54 -0.25 -4.06 3.89
C ALA A 54 -0.76 -2.95 4.82
N ILE A 55 -0.52 -1.70 4.43
CA ILE A 55 -1.00 -0.52 5.16
C ILE A 55 -2.55 -0.48 5.15
N LEU A 56 -3.18 -0.69 4.00
CA LEU A 56 -4.64 -0.72 3.89
C LEU A 56 -5.26 -1.84 4.73
N ARG A 57 -4.66 -3.03 4.72
CA ARG A 57 -5.12 -4.16 5.55
C ARG A 57 -5.02 -3.85 7.04
N HIS A 58 -3.90 -3.26 7.46
CA HIS A 58 -3.72 -2.88 8.86
C HIS A 58 -4.78 -1.87 9.31
N ILE A 59 -4.97 -0.79 8.55
CA ILE A 59 -5.96 0.24 8.86
C ILE A 59 -7.37 -0.35 8.83
N GLY A 60 -7.67 -1.16 7.85
CA GLY A 60 -8.96 -1.84 7.74
C GLY A 60 -9.28 -2.72 8.95
N ARG A 61 -8.33 -3.53 9.42
CA ARG A 61 -8.48 -4.35 10.62
C ARG A 61 -8.68 -3.50 11.87
N LYS A 62 -7.90 -2.45 12.02
CA LYS A 62 -7.99 -1.52 13.16
C LYS A 62 -9.37 -0.89 13.30
N HIS A 63 -10.04 -0.63 12.19
CA HIS A 63 -11.36 0.02 12.15
C HIS A 63 -12.51 -0.93 11.85
N GLY A 64 -12.29 -2.24 11.94
CA GLY A 64 -13.36 -3.23 11.72
C GLY A 64 -13.86 -3.32 10.27
N LEU A 65 -13.06 -2.89 9.30
CA LEU A 65 -13.42 -2.84 7.88
C LEU A 65 -12.84 -4.01 7.06
N PHE A 66 -12.25 -5.01 7.72
CA PHE A 66 -11.59 -6.15 7.07
C PHE A 66 -12.44 -7.42 7.06
N GLY A 67 -13.76 -7.28 7.02
CA GLY A 67 -14.71 -8.39 7.00
C GLY A 67 -15.21 -8.78 8.38
N LEU A 68 -16.30 -9.55 8.40
CA LEU A 68 -16.99 -9.97 9.62
C LEU A 68 -16.43 -11.30 10.17
N ASP A 69 -15.83 -12.11 9.30
CA ASP A 69 -15.30 -13.43 9.60
C ASP A 69 -14.12 -13.77 8.67
N ASP A 70 -13.52 -14.94 8.84
CA ASP A 70 -12.37 -15.38 8.05
C ASP A 70 -12.69 -15.51 6.55
N LYS A 71 -13.91 -15.90 6.20
CA LYS A 71 -14.34 -15.99 4.81
C LYS A 71 -14.35 -14.61 4.15
N HIS A 72 -15.00 -13.63 4.78
CA HIS A 72 -15.04 -12.26 4.27
C HIS A 72 -13.65 -11.64 4.21
N ALA A 73 -12.80 -11.90 5.21
CA ALA A 73 -11.42 -11.43 5.21
C ALA A 73 -10.62 -11.99 4.03
N ALA A 74 -10.78 -13.28 3.72
CA ALA A 74 -10.14 -13.91 2.55
C ALA A 74 -10.65 -13.33 1.23
N GLU A 75 -11.93 -13.05 1.12
CA GLU A 75 -12.51 -12.40 -0.07
C GLU A 75 -11.98 -10.97 -0.26
N ILE A 76 -11.82 -10.21 0.82
CA ILE A 76 -11.23 -8.87 0.79
C ILE A 76 -9.75 -8.94 0.39
N ASP A 77 -8.98 -9.88 0.92
CA ASP A 77 -7.58 -10.10 0.53
C ASP A 77 -7.46 -10.40 -0.96
N MET A 78 -8.26 -11.31 -1.46
CA MET A 78 -8.31 -11.64 -2.89
C MET A 78 -8.65 -10.42 -3.74
N LEU A 79 -9.65 -9.64 -3.32
CA LEU A 79 -10.08 -8.44 -4.04
C LEU A 79 -8.97 -7.37 -4.07
N LEU A 80 -8.28 -7.14 -2.96
CA LEU A 80 -7.17 -6.18 -2.89
C LEU A 80 -6.05 -6.56 -3.84
N ASP A 81 -5.68 -7.82 -3.89
CA ASP A 81 -4.61 -8.29 -4.77
C ASP A 81 -5.05 -8.26 -6.24
N THR A 82 -6.31 -8.57 -6.53
CA THR A 82 -6.89 -8.44 -7.88
C THR A 82 -6.89 -6.99 -8.36
N ILE A 83 -7.28 -6.05 -7.51
CA ILE A 83 -7.25 -4.61 -7.83
C ILE A 83 -5.80 -4.16 -8.10
N ARG A 84 -4.84 -4.64 -7.33
CA ARG A 84 -3.42 -4.37 -7.56
C ARG A 84 -2.97 -4.84 -8.95
N ASP A 85 -3.35 -6.04 -9.34
CA ASP A 85 -3.02 -6.59 -10.65
C ASP A 85 -3.62 -5.75 -11.78
N VAL A 86 -4.86 -5.33 -11.65
CA VAL A 86 -5.52 -4.43 -12.61
C VAL A 86 -4.80 -3.08 -12.71
N LYS A 87 -4.42 -2.49 -11.57
CA LYS A 87 -3.64 -1.23 -11.57
C LYS A 87 -2.31 -1.38 -12.28
N ILE A 88 -1.57 -2.44 -12.01
CA ILE A 88 -0.29 -2.72 -12.68
C ILE A 88 -0.51 -2.92 -14.18
N GLY A 89 -1.53 -3.65 -14.58
CA GLY A 89 -1.91 -3.84 -15.99
C GLY A 89 -2.27 -2.55 -16.72
N LEU A 90 -2.87 -1.58 -16.03
CA LEU A 90 -3.16 -0.26 -16.58
C LEU A 90 -1.90 0.62 -16.72
N ILE A 91 -0.94 0.47 -15.81
CA ILE A 91 0.31 1.24 -15.83
C ILE A 91 1.29 0.66 -16.86
N ILE A 92 1.35 -0.67 -17.03
CA ILE A 92 2.25 -1.38 -17.94
C ILE A 92 1.42 -2.25 -18.92
N PRO A 93 0.53 -1.66 -19.74
CA PRO A 93 -0.43 -2.43 -20.52
C PRO A 93 0.21 -3.34 -21.58
N ASN A 94 1.33 -2.91 -22.16
CA ASN A 94 1.97 -3.63 -23.27
C ASN A 94 2.80 -4.85 -22.82
N VAL A 95 3.26 -4.87 -21.59
CA VAL A 95 4.09 -5.97 -21.04
C VAL A 95 3.21 -6.98 -20.32
N LEU A 96 2.35 -6.51 -19.42
CA LEU A 96 1.55 -7.38 -18.58
C LEU A 96 0.43 -8.08 -19.36
N MET A 97 -0.25 -7.35 -20.25
CA MET A 97 -1.33 -7.93 -21.07
C MET A 97 -0.81 -9.01 -22.03
N LYS A 98 0.38 -8.82 -22.63
CA LYS A 98 1.02 -9.85 -23.45
C LYS A 98 1.34 -11.10 -22.64
N ASN A 99 1.81 -10.93 -21.41
CA ASN A 99 2.15 -12.06 -20.55
C ASN A 99 0.89 -12.79 -20.05
N LEU A 100 -0.16 -12.06 -19.71
CA LEU A 100 -1.44 -12.66 -19.30
C LEU A 100 -2.10 -13.44 -20.44
N VAL A 101 -2.09 -12.90 -21.65
CA VAL A 101 -2.63 -13.58 -22.85
C VAL A 101 -1.82 -14.84 -23.18
N SER A 102 -0.52 -14.86 -22.93
CA SER A 102 0.31 -16.05 -23.17
C SER A 102 0.11 -17.15 -22.13
N ILE A 103 -0.43 -16.83 -20.94
CA ILE A 103 -0.75 -17.80 -19.87
C ILE A 103 -2.14 -18.40 -20.06
N LEU A 104 -3.04 -17.66 -20.68
CA LEU A 104 -4.40 -18.11 -20.97
C LEU A 104 -4.47 -18.95 -22.23
#